data_3d704a95138803d9388cf85d65dff936
#
_entry.id   3d704a95138803d9388cf85d65dff936
#
_cell.length_a   1.000
_cell.length_b   1.000
_cell.length_c   1.000
_cell.angle_alpha   90.00
_cell.angle_beta   90.00
_cell.angle_gamma   90.00
#
_symmetry.space_group_name_H-M   'P 1'
#
loop_
_entity.id
_entity.type
_entity.pdbx_description
1 polymer ?
#
loop_
_entity_poly.entity_id
_entity_poly.type
_entity_poly.pdbx_seq_one_letter_code
_entity_poly.pdbx_strand_id
1 'polypeptide(L)'
;MGNVSPLGPSSIGMDPKVSAGLGYLILIVGLIFFFIEKQNRFVRFHTLQAVLLAVSLFVLFFVIIFAGIAAAFVNGGLAGLIFSLGNLVVWVGGFIAWLVGMINAFQGKYFKLPVIGDLAERWSGTGIVAM
;
A
#
# COMPACT_ATOMS: atom_id res chain seq x y z
N MET A 1 -29.55 -5.86 5.78
CA MET A 1 -29.02 -5.67 5.97
C MET A 1 -28.42 -5.92 6.47
N GLY A 2 -28.38 -6.12 6.44
CA GLY A 2 -27.88 -6.33 7.09
C GLY A 2 -26.77 -6.32 7.71
N ASN A 3 -25.97 -6.57 7.34
CA ASN A 3 -24.89 -6.60 7.95
C ASN A 3 -24.26 -5.38 8.11
N VAL A 4 -24.35 -4.80 9.20
CA VAL A 4 -23.66 -3.60 9.50
C VAL A 4 -22.36 -4.02 10.08
N SER A 5 -21.29 -3.79 9.38
CA SER A 5 -19.96 -4.10 9.86
C SER A 5 -19.62 -3.17 11.02
N PRO A 6 -18.84 -3.63 12.01
CA PRO A 6 -18.34 -2.77 13.06
C PRO A 6 -17.52 -1.60 12.53
N LEU A 7 -17.05 -1.71 11.31
CA LEU A 7 -16.26 -0.64 10.69
C LEU A 7 -17.13 0.42 10.01
N GLY A 8 -18.45 0.24 10.08
CA GLY A 8 -19.38 1.23 9.56
C GLY A 8 -19.81 0.97 8.13
N PRO A 9 -20.67 1.84 7.61
CA PRO A 9 -21.22 1.67 6.27
C PRO A 9 -20.17 1.96 5.19
N SER A 10 -20.38 1.39 4.03
CA SER A 10 -19.46 1.55 2.90
C SER A 10 -20.22 1.98 1.66
N SER A 11 -19.64 2.87 0.91
CA SER A 11 -20.23 3.31 -0.36
C SER A 11 -20.20 2.21 -1.40
N ILE A 12 -19.27 1.27 -1.27
CA ILE A 12 -19.13 0.18 -2.23
C ILE A 12 -20.21 -0.87 -2.03
N GLY A 13 -20.75 -0.97 -0.82
CA GLY A 13 -21.77 -1.97 -0.52
C GLY A 13 -21.25 -3.33 -0.11
N MET A 14 -19.95 -3.45 0.05
CA MET A 14 -19.32 -4.68 0.52
C MET A 14 -18.88 -4.51 1.95
N ASP A 15 -18.57 -5.62 2.59
CA ASP A 15 -17.96 -5.58 3.92
C ASP A 15 -16.65 -4.78 3.80
N PRO A 16 -16.43 -3.78 4.63
CA PRO A 16 -15.20 -2.99 4.56
C PRO A 16 -13.91 -3.81 4.62
N LYS A 17 -13.90 -4.89 5.39
CA LYS A 17 -12.72 -5.77 5.47
C LYS A 17 -12.42 -6.40 4.13
N VAL A 18 -13.45 -6.86 3.43
CA VAL A 18 -13.29 -7.48 2.13
C VAL A 18 -12.83 -6.46 1.11
N SER A 19 -13.44 -5.28 1.09
CA SER A 19 -13.05 -4.22 0.17
C SER A 19 -11.60 -3.80 0.38
N ALA A 20 -11.22 -3.61 1.63
CA ALA A 20 -9.86 -3.20 1.96
C ALA A 20 -8.84 -4.29 1.59
N GLY A 21 -9.16 -5.54 1.89
CA GLY A 21 -8.28 -6.66 1.55
C GLY A 21 -8.13 -6.84 0.05
N LEU A 22 -9.23 -6.72 -0.69
CA LEU A 22 -9.18 -6.81 -2.14
C LEU A 22 -8.33 -5.69 -2.75
N GLY A 23 -8.31 -4.53 -2.10
CA GLY A 23 -7.48 -3.43 -2.55
C GLY A 23 -6.00 -3.75 -2.50
N TYR A 24 -5.58 -4.56 -1.53
CA TYR A 24 -4.20 -5.04 -1.49
C TYR A 24 -3.97 -6.17 -2.48
N LEU A 25 -4.93 -7.08 -2.58
CA LEU A 25 -4.77 -8.25 -3.41
C LEU A 25 -4.67 -7.86 -4.89
N ILE A 26 -5.51 -6.95 -5.33
CA ILE A 26 -5.50 -6.49 -6.70
C ILE A 26 -5.38 -4.97 -6.67
N LEU A 27 -4.21 -4.48 -7.00
CA LEU A 27 -3.90 -3.07 -6.87
C LEU A 27 -4.82 -2.13 -7.63
N ILE A 28 -5.21 -2.52 -8.84
CA ILE A 28 -6.12 -1.70 -9.62
C ILE A 28 -7.47 -1.58 -8.92
N VAL A 29 -7.93 -2.67 -8.30
CA VAL A 29 -9.16 -2.67 -7.52
C VAL A 29 -9.01 -1.71 -6.34
N GLY A 30 -7.84 -1.69 -5.70
CA GLY A 30 -7.59 -0.77 -4.61
C GLY A 30 -7.69 0.68 -5.03
N LEU A 31 -7.13 1.00 -6.19
CA LEU A 31 -7.19 2.35 -6.72
C LEU A 31 -8.63 2.76 -7.02
N ILE A 32 -9.39 1.87 -7.67
CA ILE A 32 -10.78 2.13 -7.98
C ILE A 32 -11.58 2.30 -6.69
N PHE A 33 -11.40 1.41 -5.74
CA PHE A 33 -12.14 1.45 -4.48
C PHE A 33 -11.82 2.73 -3.69
N PHE A 34 -10.58 3.18 -3.72
CA PHE A 34 -10.24 4.41 -3.03
C PHE A 34 -11.06 5.59 -3.57
N PHE A 35 -11.21 5.66 -4.89
CA PHE A 35 -11.93 6.77 -5.49
C PHE A 35 -13.46 6.66 -5.36
N ILE A 36 -14.00 5.45 -5.38
CA ILE A 36 -15.46 5.32 -5.28
C ILE A 36 -15.96 5.22 -3.85
N GLU A 37 -15.11 4.81 -2.91
CA GLU A 37 -15.52 4.78 -1.52
C GLU A 37 -15.47 6.19 -0.95
N LYS A 38 -16.60 6.68 -0.50
CA LYS A 38 -16.68 8.06 -0.01
C LYS A 38 -16.89 8.18 1.48
N GLN A 39 -17.35 7.13 2.10
CA GLN A 39 -17.70 7.25 3.52
C GLN A 39 -16.94 6.36 4.48
N ASN A 40 -16.47 5.23 4.06
CA ASN A 40 -15.79 4.32 4.98
C ASN A 40 -14.31 4.60 5.06
N ARG A 41 -13.89 5.14 6.20
CA ARG A 41 -12.50 5.51 6.40
C ARG A 41 -11.55 4.31 6.36
N PHE A 42 -12.00 3.16 6.88
CA PHE A 42 -11.18 1.96 6.90
C PHE A 42 -10.82 1.52 5.48
N VAL A 43 -11.80 1.49 4.58
CA VAL A 43 -11.58 1.11 3.20
C VAL A 43 -10.66 2.13 2.52
N ARG A 44 -10.92 3.41 2.72
CA ARG A 44 -10.09 4.45 2.10
C ARG A 44 -8.66 4.39 2.61
N PHE A 45 -8.48 4.15 3.90
CA PHE A 45 -7.15 4.05 4.49
C PHE A 45 -6.36 2.90 3.88
N HIS A 46 -6.93 1.70 3.89
CA HIS A 46 -6.21 0.52 3.41
C HIS A 46 -5.99 0.53 1.89
N THR A 47 -6.99 0.97 1.13
CA THR A 47 -6.82 1.03 -0.32
C THR A 47 -5.75 2.06 -0.70
N LEU A 48 -5.74 3.21 -0.01
CA LEU A 48 -4.71 4.21 -0.25
C LEU A 48 -3.34 3.69 0.20
N GLN A 49 -3.27 3.00 1.33
CA GLN A 49 -2.01 2.43 1.80
C GLN A 49 -1.46 1.42 0.79
N ALA A 50 -2.32 0.60 0.19
CA ALA A 50 -1.91 -0.35 -0.83
C ALA A 50 -1.34 0.36 -2.06
N VAL A 51 -2.01 1.41 -2.51
CA VAL A 51 -1.56 2.17 -3.67
C VAL A 51 -0.24 2.88 -3.36
N LEU A 52 -0.13 3.49 -2.18
CA LEU A 52 1.10 4.17 -1.79
C LEU A 52 2.26 3.19 -1.64
N LEU A 53 2.00 1.98 -1.15
CA LEU A 53 3.01 0.95 -1.08
C LEU A 53 3.52 0.60 -2.47
N ALA A 54 2.61 0.38 -3.41
CA ALA A 54 3.00 0.05 -4.78
C ALA A 54 3.80 1.18 -5.43
N VAL A 55 3.36 2.42 -5.24
CA VAL A 55 4.08 3.58 -5.79
C VAL A 55 5.47 3.67 -5.16
N SER A 56 5.58 3.43 -3.85
CA SER A 56 6.87 3.47 -3.16
C SER A 56 7.82 2.41 -3.69
N LEU A 57 7.32 1.19 -3.90
CA LEU A 57 8.15 0.11 -4.42
C LEU A 57 8.61 0.42 -5.84
N PHE A 58 7.73 1.01 -6.64
CA PHE A 58 8.05 1.39 -8.00
C PHE A 58 9.16 2.46 -8.02
N VAL A 59 9.03 3.47 -7.17
CA VAL A 59 10.04 4.53 -7.06
C VAL A 59 11.37 3.94 -6.60
N LEU A 60 11.34 3.07 -5.59
CA LEU A 60 12.56 2.44 -5.08
C LEU A 60 13.23 1.57 -6.13
N PHE A 61 12.44 0.87 -6.92
CA PHE A 61 12.96 0.06 -8.01
C PHE A 61 13.76 0.93 -8.99
N PHE A 62 13.21 2.08 -9.38
CA PHE A 62 13.92 2.99 -10.28
C PHE A 62 15.15 3.63 -9.64
N VAL A 63 15.07 3.94 -8.35
CA VAL A 63 16.22 4.47 -7.62
C VAL A 63 17.38 3.46 -7.67
N ILE A 64 17.07 2.18 -7.47
CA ILE A 64 18.09 1.12 -7.52
C ILE A 64 18.68 1.00 -8.93
N ILE A 65 17.85 1.08 -9.96
CA ILE A 65 18.32 1.02 -11.32
C ILE A 65 19.31 2.16 -11.61
N PHE A 66 18.92 3.39 -11.27
CA PHE A 66 19.78 4.54 -11.52
C PHE A 66 21.06 4.50 -10.69
N ALA A 67 20.96 4.07 -9.42
CA ALA A 67 22.14 3.93 -8.57
C ALA A 67 23.09 2.86 -9.11
N GLY A 68 22.53 1.76 -9.60
CA GLY A 68 23.34 0.69 -10.19
C GLY A 68 24.03 1.14 -11.47
N ILE A 69 23.33 1.88 -12.31
CA ILE A 69 23.92 2.43 -13.53
C ILE A 69 25.06 3.38 -13.19
N ALA A 70 24.84 4.27 -12.22
CA ALA A 70 25.88 5.21 -11.80
C ALA A 70 27.10 4.46 -11.24
N ALA A 71 26.85 3.42 -10.43
CA ALA A 71 27.93 2.63 -9.88
C ALA A 71 28.71 1.88 -10.93
N ALA A 72 28.07 1.50 -12.03
CA ALA A 72 28.72 0.77 -13.10
C ALA A 72 29.85 1.59 -13.76
N PHE A 73 29.73 2.91 -13.71
CA PHE A 73 30.78 3.77 -14.23
C PHE A 73 32.03 3.75 -13.33
N VAL A 74 31.88 3.29 -12.09
CA VAL A 74 32.99 3.23 -11.15
C VAL A 74 33.53 1.80 -11.08
N ASN A 75 32.62 0.83 -10.92
CA ASN A 75 33.04 -0.55 -10.75
C ASN A 75 31.86 -1.48 -11.01
N GLY A 76 32.05 -2.44 -11.90
CA GLY A 76 30.98 -3.40 -12.25
C GLY A 76 30.54 -4.28 -11.09
N GLY A 77 31.47 -4.63 -10.19
CA GLY A 77 31.13 -5.42 -9.02
C GLY A 77 30.21 -4.65 -8.06
N LEU A 78 30.46 -3.36 -7.90
CA LEU A 78 29.63 -2.49 -7.10
C LEU A 78 28.24 -2.39 -7.70
N ALA A 79 28.14 -2.24 -9.02
CA ALA A 79 26.85 -2.20 -9.71
C ALA A 79 26.07 -3.49 -9.46
N GLY A 80 26.74 -4.63 -9.57
CA GLY A 80 26.10 -5.93 -9.32
C GLY A 80 25.57 -6.07 -7.91
N LEU A 81 26.33 -5.57 -6.92
CA LEU A 81 25.88 -5.58 -5.53
C LEU A 81 24.64 -4.71 -5.34
N ILE A 82 24.64 -3.52 -5.90
CA ILE A 82 23.51 -2.61 -5.77
C ILE A 82 22.27 -3.21 -6.40
N PHE A 83 22.39 -3.74 -7.61
CA PHE A 83 21.25 -4.36 -8.28
C PHE A 83 20.72 -5.57 -7.51
N SER A 84 21.63 -6.47 -7.08
CA SER A 84 21.20 -7.72 -6.43
C SER A 84 20.66 -7.47 -5.05
N LEU A 85 21.43 -6.83 -4.20
CA LEU A 85 21.01 -6.61 -2.82
C LEU A 85 19.88 -5.59 -2.73
N GLY A 86 19.94 -4.55 -3.54
CA GLY A 86 18.89 -3.54 -3.55
C GLY A 86 17.55 -4.13 -3.94
N ASN A 87 17.53 -4.91 -5.02
CA ASN A 87 16.28 -5.54 -5.45
C ASN A 87 15.81 -6.59 -4.46
N LEU A 88 16.72 -7.35 -3.88
CA LEU A 88 16.34 -8.33 -2.88
C LEU A 88 15.62 -7.65 -1.70
N VAL A 89 16.20 -6.58 -1.17
CA VAL A 89 15.62 -5.86 -0.05
C VAL A 89 14.26 -5.26 -0.41
N VAL A 90 14.16 -4.63 -1.56
CA VAL A 90 12.92 -3.98 -1.99
C VAL A 90 11.81 -5.00 -2.18
N TRP A 91 12.09 -6.09 -2.90
CA TRP A 91 11.04 -7.05 -3.21
C TRP A 91 10.65 -7.91 -2.02
N VAL A 92 11.62 -8.33 -1.19
CA VAL A 92 11.30 -9.09 0.01
C VAL A 92 10.59 -8.20 1.02
N GLY A 93 11.11 -6.99 1.26
CA GLY A 93 10.47 -6.05 2.16
C GLY A 93 9.10 -5.65 1.68
N GLY A 94 8.97 -5.41 0.38
CA GLY A 94 7.69 -5.05 -0.23
C GLY A 94 6.67 -6.17 -0.13
N PHE A 95 7.10 -7.42 -0.35
CA PHE A 95 6.21 -8.56 -0.23
C PHE A 95 5.71 -8.71 1.21
N ILE A 96 6.60 -8.58 2.18
CA ILE A 96 6.22 -8.68 3.59
C ILE A 96 5.25 -7.55 3.95
N ALA A 97 5.54 -6.32 3.52
CA ALA A 97 4.67 -5.18 3.80
C ALA A 97 3.29 -5.39 3.17
N TRP A 98 3.25 -5.86 1.93
CA TRP A 98 2.01 -6.15 1.22
C TRP A 98 1.19 -7.20 1.96
N LEU A 99 1.85 -8.30 2.34
CA LEU A 99 1.18 -9.39 3.00
C LEU A 99 0.63 -8.97 4.36
N VAL A 100 1.44 -8.27 5.16
CA VAL A 100 1.02 -7.79 6.46
C VAL A 100 -0.15 -6.80 6.33
N GLY A 101 -0.06 -5.88 5.39
CA GLY A 101 -1.14 -4.92 5.16
C GLY A 101 -2.43 -5.61 4.76
N MET A 102 -2.34 -6.58 3.83
CA MET A 102 -3.50 -7.30 3.36
C MET A 102 -4.15 -8.12 4.48
N ILE A 103 -3.36 -8.84 5.25
CA ILE A 103 -3.88 -9.65 6.35
C ILE A 103 -4.59 -8.77 7.37
N ASN A 104 -3.99 -7.65 7.74
CA ASN A 104 -4.60 -6.73 8.70
C ASN A 104 -5.89 -6.12 8.14
N ALA A 105 -5.93 -5.84 6.85
CA ALA A 105 -7.13 -5.32 6.21
C ALA A 105 -8.28 -6.32 6.29
N PHE A 106 -8.02 -7.58 5.97
CA PHE A 106 -9.04 -8.61 6.05
C PHE A 106 -9.49 -8.87 7.50
N GLN A 107 -8.62 -8.59 8.46
CA GLN A 107 -8.95 -8.76 9.87
C GLN A 107 -9.63 -7.53 10.48
N GLY A 108 -9.80 -6.48 9.73
CA GLY A 108 -10.45 -5.27 10.22
C GLY A 108 -9.57 -4.38 11.08
N LYS A 109 -8.25 -4.51 10.96
CA LYS A 109 -7.33 -3.73 11.77
C LYS A 109 -6.69 -2.60 11.00
N TYR A 110 -6.55 -1.44 11.68
CA TYR A 110 -5.86 -0.31 11.11
C TYR A 110 -4.36 -0.47 11.37
N PHE A 111 -3.68 -1.23 10.57
CA PHE A 111 -2.25 -1.37 10.73
C PHE A 111 -1.56 -0.41 9.77
N LYS A 112 -0.71 0.47 10.32
CA LYS A 112 -0.01 1.46 9.51
C LYS A 112 1.38 0.97 9.16
N LEU A 113 1.68 0.90 7.88
CA LEU A 113 3.04 0.59 7.43
C LEU A 113 3.92 1.80 7.73
N PRO A 114 5.22 1.60 7.98
CA PRO A 114 6.11 2.72 8.30
C PRO A 114 6.06 3.80 7.23
N VAL A 115 5.93 5.03 7.63
CA VAL A 115 5.85 6.23 6.78
C VAL A 115 4.61 6.24 5.90
N ILE A 116 4.39 5.18 5.11
CA ILE A 116 3.28 5.08 4.17
C ILE A 116 1.95 5.12 4.91
N GLY A 117 1.88 4.47 6.07
CA GLY A 117 0.66 4.42 6.87
C GLY A 117 0.24 5.79 7.35
N ASP A 118 1.19 6.62 7.74
CA ASP A 118 0.87 7.98 8.18
C ASP A 118 0.34 8.83 7.03
N LEU A 119 0.91 8.68 5.85
CA LEU A 119 0.43 9.39 4.67
C LEU A 119 -0.96 8.90 4.28
N ALA A 120 -1.17 7.57 4.33
CA ALA A 120 -2.46 7.00 4.03
C ALA A 120 -3.53 7.50 4.99
N GLU A 121 -3.17 7.59 6.27
CA GLU A 121 -4.09 8.09 7.28
C GLU A 121 -4.47 9.54 7.01
N ARG A 122 -3.49 10.37 6.70
CA ARG A 122 -3.75 11.78 6.43
C ARG A 122 -4.57 12.01 5.18
N TRP A 123 -4.28 11.26 4.14
CA TRP A 123 -4.90 11.49 2.84
C TRP A 123 -6.18 10.69 2.59
N SER A 124 -6.50 9.76 3.47
CA SER A 124 -7.69 8.94 3.29
C SER A 124 -8.96 9.63 3.79
N GLY A 125 -8.83 10.78 4.37
CA GLY A 125 -9.92 11.44 5.05
C GLY A 125 -11.25 11.39 4.34
N THR A 126 -12.28 11.16 5.09
CA THR A 126 -13.62 11.17 4.60
C THR A 126 -14.31 12.37 5.15
N GLY A 127 -13.57 13.39 5.43
CA GLY A 127 -14.12 14.57 6.03
C GLY A 127 -13.98 14.54 7.51
N ILE A 128 -14.03 13.40 8.09
CA ILE A 128 -13.94 13.30 9.45
C ILE A 128 -12.57 13.44 9.85
N VAL A 129 -11.74 12.94 9.08
CA VAL A 129 -10.48 12.83 9.52
C VAL A 129 -9.69 13.81 9.00
N ALA A 130 -10.25 14.59 8.40
CA ALA A 130 -9.60 15.52 7.85
C ALA A 130 -8.65 15.97 8.65
N MET A 131 -8.67 15.68 9.39
CA MET A 131 -7.89 16.06 10.07
C MET A 131 -6.89 16.11 10.04
#